data_06e95ed6af5015644ddac8bc7224fe0b
#
_entry.id   06e95ed6af5015644ddac8bc7224fe0b
#
_cell.length_a   1.000
_cell.length_b   1.000
_cell.length_c   1.000
_cell.angle_alpha   90.00
_cell.angle_beta   90.00
_cell.angle_gamma   90.00
#
_symmetry.space_group_name_H-M   'P 1'
#
loop_
_entity.id
_entity.type
_entity.pdbx_description
1 polymer ?
#
loop_
_entity_poly.entity_id
_entity_poly.type
_entity_poly.pdbx_seq_one_letter_code
_entity_poly.pdbx_strand_id
1 'polypeptide(L)'
;MTINENLNEKLLQQEINEDLDNTDIDDNLDESISYVPSNKKLIQIYNYFYYKGYYNIVSLQIFNLLTSIFMLVFLNFMFSCIDYTGLKQLKDEDASFKNYIDFSNFYKNNFIYIFTTIIIILYITVRVIGIGNDITDYYKIKKFYNKKLNIDNRKIDTITWGEIVEKLELLYGNDYNIYNTNMKILKKDNIITTILSSNINKFLYSRLIEWNIIYCIFDYLFDNNYNIKENIYTDKNKFVKKIKQNLLIISVLTYLFMPLLIVYLFFYSLLKYGEKFYNNPSKITSKQWSLKAKWKLRYYNELKHELKDRLNKSAQYASAYCHIFNYKIVSTIGKFIIFVFSSFFILFLLLSFYNEHLLLNLNVSYNKPILWYLGILGSIIALGKNMTKEKNMEKINCIDKLVSYIRYLPKRFKDEYNSIEMKKSITNVFEYQIYTFLKEYFSVLIIPYSLMYLSNYVDNIIDTILENVEYDNNFGYVDIHSNFRSLNDKSGDKKIISFSEFRQRYPNWGANIELYQIGDNSKIIHRSIKKEENVNIQTTYDSNISII
;
A
#
# COMPACT_ATOMS: atom_id res chain seq x y z
N MET A 1 -4.10 41.43 -21.65
CA MET A 1 -4.40 40.08 -21.20
C MET A 1 -4.89 40.04 -19.73
N THR A 2 -4.46 40.93 -18.88
CA THR A 2 -4.79 40.99 -17.43
C THR A 2 -6.20 41.47 -17.07
N ILE A 3 -6.94 42.12 -17.97
CA ILE A 3 -8.31 42.64 -17.71
C ILE A 3 -9.36 41.53 -17.90
N ASN A 4 -9.15 40.60 -18.84
CA ASN A 4 -10.08 39.51 -19.11
C ASN A 4 -10.00 38.39 -18.05
N GLU A 5 -8.85 38.16 -17.44
CA GLU A 5 -8.70 37.18 -16.36
C GLU A 5 -9.44 37.61 -15.08
N ASN A 6 -9.32 38.90 -14.71
CA ASN A 6 -10.05 39.46 -13.58
C ASN A 6 -11.58 39.53 -13.80
N LEU A 7 -12.02 39.63 -15.03
CA LEU A 7 -13.45 39.61 -15.35
C LEU A 7 -14.05 38.19 -15.29
N ASN A 8 -13.28 37.18 -15.76
CA ASN A 8 -13.67 35.79 -15.65
C ASN A 8 -13.67 35.29 -14.19
N GLU A 9 -12.71 35.72 -13.36
CA GLU A 9 -12.73 35.42 -11.94
C GLU A 9 -13.93 36.05 -11.21
N LYS A 10 -14.30 37.29 -11.54
CA LYS A 10 -15.49 37.93 -11.00
C LYS A 10 -16.78 37.31 -11.47
N LEU A 11 -16.88 36.91 -12.73
CA LEU A 11 -18.06 36.20 -13.27
C LEU A 11 -18.22 34.82 -12.65
N LEU A 12 -17.13 34.07 -12.45
CA LEU A 12 -17.13 32.78 -11.75
C LEU A 12 -17.53 32.93 -10.28
N GLN A 13 -17.08 33.99 -9.59
CA GLN A 13 -17.50 34.30 -8.22
C GLN A 13 -18.97 34.76 -8.18
N GLN A 14 -19.46 35.41 -9.20
CA GLN A 14 -20.84 35.85 -9.30
C GLN A 14 -21.78 34.68 -9.61
N GLU A 15 -21.44 33.78 -10.54
CA GLU A 15 -22.19 32.53 -10.79
C GLU A 15 -22.20 31.62 -9.55
N ILE A 16 -21.08 31.53 -8.80
CA ILE A 16 -21.02 30.76 -7.55
C ILE A 16 -21.92 31.38 -6.48
N ASN A 17 -22.05 32.71 -6.44
CA ASN A 17 -22.89 33.41 -5.46
C ASN A 17 -24.38 33.42 -5.87
N GLU A 18 -24.72 33.47 -7.15
CA GLU A 18 -26.12 33.42 -7.62
C GLU A 18 -26.73 32.01 -7.50
N ASP A 19 -25.92 30.93 -7.63
CA ASP A 19 -26.36 29.57 -7.32
C ASP A 19 -26.54 29.31 -5.81
N LEU A 20 -25.95 30.16 -4.95
CA LEU A 20 -26.07 30.08 -3.50
C LEU A 20 -27.37 30.68 -2.95
N ASP A 21 -27.98 31.66 -3.68
CA ASP A 21 -29.20 32.37 -3.21
C ASP A 21 -30.51 31.64 -3.59
N ASN A 22 -30.48 30.60 -4.40
CA ASN A 22 -31.68 29.90 -4.92
C ASN A 22 -32.02 28.56 -4.25
N THR A 23 -31.48 28.24 -3.06
CA THR A 23 -31.85 27.00 -2.37
C THR A 23 -32.25 27.26 -0.90
N ASP A 24 -33.41 27.85 -0.71
CA ASP A 24 -34.18 27.70 0.53
C ASP A 24 -34.67 26.26 0.63
N ILE A 25 -34.22 25.55 1.67
CA ILE A 25 -34.75 24.36 2.36
C ILE A 25 -33.55 23.49 2.84
N ASP A 26 -33.28 23.59 4.12
CA ASP A 26 -32.40 22.83 5.03
C ASP A 26 -31.25 23.63 5.68
N ASP A 27 -31.59 24.75 6.30
CA ASP A 27 -30.64 25.68 6.97
C ASP A 27 -29.91 25.10 8.19
N ASN A 28 -30.34 23.97 8.75
CA ASN A 28 -29.74 23.41 9.96
C ASN A 28 -28.56 22.44 9.71
N LEU A 29 -28.25 22.12 8.44
CA LEU A 29 -27.13 21.28 8.05
C LEU A 29 -25.97 22.07 7.37
N ASP A 30 -26.25 23.28 6.93
CA ASP A 30 -25.29 24.10 6.15
C ASP A 30 -24.32 24.91 7.04
N GLU A 31 -24.66 25.21 8.30
CA GLU A 31 -23.73 25.89 9.22
C GLU A 31 -22.48 25.08 9.56
N SER A 32 -22.54 23.73 9.48
CA SER A 32 -21.36 22.88 9.73
C SER A 32 -20.38 22.83 8.54
N ILE A 33 -20.75 23.35 7.38
CA ILE A 33 -19.98 23.28 6.12
C ILE A 33 -19.22 24.58 5.84
N SER A 34 -19.56 25.68 6.51
CA SER A 34 -18.91 26.99 6.38
C SER A 34 -17.58 27.11 7.12
N TYR A 35 -17.23 26.14 7.97
CA TYR A 35 -15.96 26.14 8.69
C TYR A 35 -14.80 25.69 7.80
N VAL A 36 -13.69 26.41 7.89
CA VAL A 36 -12.38 26.04 7.38
C VAL A 36 -12.10 24.54 7.64
N PRO A 37 -11.84 23.73 6.62
CA PRO A 37 -11.72 22.30 6.83
C PRO A 37 -10.54 21.94 7.72
N SER A 38 -10.83 21.21 8.81
CA SER A 38 -9.80 20.66 9.68
C SER A 38 -8.92 19.65 8.94
N ASN A 39 -7.72 19.35 9.43
CA ASN A 39 -6.85 18.35 8.83
C ASN A 39 -7.55 16.99 8.63
N LYS A 40 -8.40 16.59 9.57
CA LYS A 40 -9.23 15.37 9.45
C LYS A 40 -10.18 15.43 8.25
N LYS A 41 -10.86 16.56 8.04
CA LYS A 41 -11.75 16.75 6.88
C LYS A 41 -10.97 16.75 5.56
N LEU A 42 -9.79 17.39 5.50
CA LEU A 42 -8.94 17.35 4.32
C LEU A 42 -8.52 15.92 3.94
N ILE A 43 -8.20 15.10 4.93
CA ILE A 43 -7.89 13.68 4.71
C ILE A 43 -9.12 12.93 4.20
N GLN A 44 -10.31 13.21 4.71
CA GLN A 44 -11.56 12.61 4.21
C GLN A 44 -11.86 13.06 2.77
N ILE A 45 -11.65 14.35 2.43
CA ILE A 45 -11.76 14.87 1.06
C ILE A 45 -10.78 14.13 0.13
N TYR A 46 -9.52 13.99 0.54
CA TYR A 46 -8.53 13.24 -0.22
C TYR A 46 -8.90 11.76 -0.36
N ASN A 47 -9.38 11.11 0.69
CA ASN A 47 -9.81 9.72 0.62
C ASN A 47 -11.01 9.53 -0.32
N TYR A 48 -11.93 10.47 -0.36
CA TYR A 48 -13.05 10.47 -1.29
C TYR A 48 -12.58 10.48 -2.76
N PHE A 49 -11.60 11.32 -3.07
CA PHE A 49 -10.92 11.31 -4.37
C PHE A 49 -10.17 10.01 -4.63
N TYR A 50 -9.39 9.54 -3.66
CA TYR A 50 -8.55 8.34 -3.80
C TYR A 50 -9.36 7.07 -4.09
N TYR A 51 -10.49 6.90 -3.42
CA TYR A 51 -11.40 5.77 -3.61
C TYR A 51 -12.45 5.99 -4.70
N LYS A 52 -12.39 7.12 -5.40
CA LYS A 52 -13.30 7.44 -6.52
C LYS A 52 -14.77 7.50 -6.12
N GLY A 53 -15.06 8.19 -5.02
CA GLY A 53 -16.42 8.58 -4.61
C GLY A 53 -17.06 7.73 -3.53
N TYR A 54 -18.24 8.17 -3.11
CA TYR A 54 -19.00 7.63 -1.99
C TYR A 54 -19.36 6.15 -2.14
N TYR A 55 -19.92 5.77 -3.30
CA TYR A 55 -20.40 4.41 -3.51
C TYR A 55 -19.28 3.37 -3.47
N ASN A 56 -18.11 3.72 -4.00
CA ASN A 56 -16.94 2.85 -3.94
C ASN A 56 -16.42 2.67 -2.52
N ILE A 57 -16.42 3.74 -1.70
CA ILE A 57 -16.00 3.66 -0.30
C ILE A 57 -16.95 2.75 0.48
N VAL A 58 -18.26 3.00 0.35
CA VAL A 58 -19.29 2.21 1.06
C VAL A 58 -19.25 0.75 0.62
N SER A 59 -19.20 0.48 -0.68
CA SER A 59 -19.10 -0.89 -1.21
C SER A 59 -17.86 -1.60 -0.67
N LEU A 60 -16.71 -0.93 -0.67
CA LEU A 60 -15.46 -1.52 -0.17
C LEU A 60 -15.55 -1.88 1.31
N GLN A 61 -16.16 -1.04 2.13
CA GLN A 61 -16.34 -1.31 3.55
C GLN A 61 -17.32 -2.46 3.80
N ILE A 62 -18.47 -2.47 3.07
CA ILE A 62 -19.47 -3.53 3.17
C ILE A 62 -18.87 -4.87 2.74
N PHE A 63 -18.19 -4.94 1.59
CA PHE A 63 -17.59 -6.19 1.12
C PHE A 63 -16.45 -6.69 2.02
N ASN A 64 -15.68 -5.80 2.62
CA ASN A 64 -14.69 -6.19 3.63
C ASN A 64 -15.35 -6.79 4.88
N LEU A 65 -16.50 -6.23 5.32
CA LEU A 65 -17.28 -6.79 6.42
C LEU A 65 -17.87 -8.16 6.05
N LEU A 66 -18.48 -8.26 4.87
CA LEU A 66 -19.02 -9.55 4.37
C LEU A 66 -17.93 -10.61 4.25
N THR A 67 -16.72 -10.24 3.81
CA THR A 67 -15.57 -11.15 3.78
C THR A 67 -15.21 -11.64 5.19
N SER A 68 -15.25 -10.77 6.18
CA SER A 68 -14.97 -11.16 7.58
C SER A 68 -16.04 -12.10 8.13
N ILE A 69 -17.32 -11.84 7.83
CA ILE A 69 -18.44 -12.70 8.20
C ILE A 69 -18.32 -14.06 7.51
N PHE A 70 -18.07 -14.04 6.20
CA PHE A 70 -17.88 -15.26 5.42
C PHE A 70 -16.74 -16.12 5.99
N MET A 71 -15.61 -15.52 6.33
CA MET A 71 -14.47 -16.24 6.92
C MET A 71 -14.85 -16.92 8.24
N LEU A 72 -15.64 -16.24 9.07
CA LEU A 72 -16.12 -16.79 10.33
C LEU A 72 -17.01 -18.05 10.07
N VAL A 73 -18.01 -17.89 9.21
CA VAL A 73 -18.94 -18.98 8.88
C VAL A 73 -18.17 -20.13 8.22
N PHE A 74 -17.27 -19.83 7.29
CA PHE A 74 -16.46 -20.82 6.59
C PHE A 74 -15.54 -21.62 7.53
N LEU A 75 -14.85 -20.97 8.44
CA LEU A 75 -14.01 -21.64 9.42
C LEU A 75 -14.85 -22.51 10.36
N ASN A 76 -16.00 -22.00 10.81
CA ASN A 76 -16.93 -22.78 11.61
C ASN A 76 -17.44 -24.01 10.85
N PHE A 77 -17.84 -23.85 9.61
CA PHE A 77 -18.26 -24.96 8.76
C PHE A 77 -17.15 -26.00 8.61
N MET A 78 -15.93 -25.56 8.26
CA MET A 78 -14.79 -26.45 8.06
C MET A 78 -14.43 -27.26 9.31
N PHE A 79 -14.47 -26.66 10.49
CA PHE A 79 -14.00 -27.33 11.70
C PHE A 79 -15.09 -28.07 12.49
N SER A 80 -16.35 -27.68 12.36
CA SER A 80 -17.45 -28.25 13.15
C SER A 80 -18.40 -29.14 12.38
N CYS A 81 -18.71 -28.78 11.13
CA CYS A 81 -19.76 -29.47 10.38
C CYS A 81 -19.27 -30.66 9.57
N ILE A 82 -17.96 -30.76 9.29
CA ILE A 82 -17.41 -31.80 8.44
C ILE A 82 -16.92 -32.98 9.29
N ASP A 83 -17.45 -34.17 9.04
CA ASP A 83 -16.92 -35.41 9.61
C ASP A 83 -15.71 -35.91 8.81
N TYR A 84 -14.52 -35.49 9.24
CA TYR A 84 -13.27 -35.92 8.63
C TYR A 84 -12.95 -37.41 8.88
N THR A 85 -13.49 -38.00 9.95
CA THR A 85 -13.23 -39.39 10.30
C THR A 85 -13.99 -40.30 9.36
N GLY A 86 -15.26 -40.00 9.10
CA GLY A 86 -16.07 -40.67 8.09
C GLY A 86 -15.52 -40.53 6.69
N LEU A 87 -15.09 -39.28 6.30
CA LEU A 87 -14.47 -39.04 5.00
C LEU A 87 -13.18 -39.83 4.78
N LYS A 88 -12.38 -40.05 5.83
CA LYS A 88 -11.12 -40.83 5.75
C LYS A 88 -11.38 -42.34 5.52
N GLN A 89 -12.53 -42.83 5.95
CA GLN A 89 -12.91 -44.24 5.85
C GLN A 89 -13.72 -44.57 4.58
N LEU A 90 -13.92 -43.59 3.70
CA LEU A 90 -14.63 -43.72 2.42
C LEU A 90 -14.00 -44.84 1.59
N LYS A 91 -14.80 -45.90 1.32
CA LYS A 91 -14.48 -46.98 0.40
C LYS A 91 -15.45 -47.04 -0.78
N ASP A 92 -16.61 -46.40 -0.66
CA ASP A 92 -17.68 -46.47 -1.65
C ASP A 92 -17.52 -45.35 -2.69
N GLU A 93 -17.58 -45.72 -3.97
CA GLU A 93 -17.44 -44.77 -5.10
C GLU A 93 -18.63 -43.81 -5.22
N ASP A 94 -19.81 -44.17 -4.66
CA ASP A 94 -21.06 -43.42 -4.75
C ASP A 94 -21.42 -42.58 -3.51
N ALA A 95 -20.46 -42.36 -2.62
CA ALA A 95 -20.72 -41.62 -1.39
C ALA A 95 -20.96 -40.11 -1.63
N SER A 96 -22.16 -39.63 -1.30
CA SER A 96 -22.51 -38.22 -1.37
C SER A 96 -21.82 -37.43 -0.24
N PHE A 97 -21.16 -36.31 -0.57
CA PHE A 97 -20.54 -35.40 0.41
C PHE A 97 -21.53 -34.91 1.48
N LYS A 98 -22.83 -34.82 1.13
CA LYS A 98 -23.92 -34.44 2.04
C LYS A 98 -24.01 -35.32 3.28
N ASN A 99 -23.67 -36.62 3.17
CA ASN A 99 -23.75 -37.57 4.27
C ASN A 99 -22.66 -37.34 5.36
N TYR A 100 -21.63 -36.56 5.03
CA TYR A 100 -20.52 -36.25 5.92
C TYR A 100 -20.58 -34.82 6.46
N ILE A 101 -21.72 -34.12 6.25
CA ILE A 101 -21.97 -32.78 6.78
C ILE A 101 -23.09 -32.89 7.83
N ASP A 102 -22.75 -32.55 9.05
CA ASP A 102 -23.68 -32.46 10.17
C ASP A 102 -23.75 -31.03 10.71
N PHE A 103 -24.80 -30.31 10.33
CA PHE A 103 -25.04 -28.95 10.80
C PHE A 103 -25.43 -28.89 12.28
N SER A 104 -25.85 -30.00 12.90
CA SER A 104 -26.15 -30.03 14.34
C SER A 104 -24.92 -29.82 15.19
N ASN A 105 -23.76 -30.18 14.69
CA ASN A 105 -22.48 -30.01 15.33
C ASN A 105 -22.01 -28.55 15.35
N PHE A 106 -22.63 -27.66 14.59
CA PHE A 106 -22.31 -26.20 14.59
C PHE A 106 -22.43 -25.59 15.99
N TYR A 107 -23.27 -26.13 16.85
CA TYR A 107 -23.49 -25.69 18.23
C TYR A 107 -22.90 -26.62 19.29
N LYS A 108 -22.35 -27.78 18.91
CA LYS A 108 -21.74 -28.75 19.83
C LYS A 108 -20.27 -28.37 20.15
N ASN A 109 -20.05 -27.60 21.02
CA ASN A 109 -19.36 -27.48 22.29
C ASN A 109 -17.91 -27.94 22.39
N ASN A 110 -17.00 -27.16 21.77
CA ASN A 110 -15.69 -26.96 22.38
C ASN A 110 -15.64 -25.53 22.94
N PHE A 111 -15.35 -25.36 24.23
CA PHE A 111 -15.26 -24.07 24.90
C PHE A 111 -14.41 -23.05 24.11
N ILE A 112 -13.30 -23.49 23.54
CA ILE A 112 -12.41 -22.68 22.68
C ILE A 112 -13.18 -22.13 21.48
N TYR A 113 -14.07 -22.92 20.92
CA TYR A 113 -14.85 -22.56 19.75
C TYR A 113 -15.88 -21.46 20.04
N ILE A 114 -16.62 -21.63 21.13
CA ILE A 114 -17.60 -20.64 21.62
C ILE A 114 -16.89 -19.32 21.93
N PHE A 115 -15.75 -19.40 22.63
CA PHE A 115 -14.96 -18.23 23.01
C PHE A 115 -14.43 -17.47 21.78
N THR A 116 -13.90 -18.17 20.77
CA THR A 116 -13.41 -17.53 19.54
C THR A 116 -14.55 -16.92 18.73
N THR A 117 -15.70 -17.59 18.65
CA THR A 117 -16.88 -17.07 17.97
C THR A 117 -17.42 -15.80 18.63
N ILE A 118 -17.47 -15.74 19.95
CA ILE A 118 -17.87 -14.53 20.69
C ILE A 118 -16.94 -13.37 20.39
N ILE A 119 -15.62 -13.57 20.39
CA ILE A 119 -14.64 -12.51 20.08
C ILE A 119 -14.83 -11.99 18.66
N ILE A 120 -15.05 -12.88 17.69
CA ILE A 120 -15.24 -12.47 16.31
C ILE A 120 -16.56 -11.71 16.14
N ILE A 121 -17.64 -12.13 16.80
CA ILE A 121 -18.92 -11.41 16.80
C ILE A 121 -18.74 -10.02 17.40
N LEU A 122 -18.04 -9.90 18.52
CA LEU A 122 -17.72 -8.61 19.14
C LEU A 122 -16.94 -7.70 18.16
N TYR A 123 -15.92 -8.24 17.50
CA TYR A 123 -15.15 -7.53 16.47
C TYR A 123 -16.06 -7.03 15.33
N ILE A 124 -16.94 -7.90 14.80
CA ILE A 124 -17.88 -7.54 13.72
C ILE A 124 -18.81 -6.43 14.19
N THR A 125 -19.35 -6.52 15.43
CA THR A 125 -20.25 -5.50 15.99
C THR A 125 -19.56 -4.13 16.05
N VAL A 126 -18.33 -4.07 16.56
CA VAL A 126 -17.53 -2.83 16.60
C VAL A 126 -17.28 -2.29 15.19
N ARG A 127 -17.01 -3.18 14.21
CA ARG A 127 -16.81 -2.78 12.82
C ARG A 127 -18.07 -2.23 12.16
N VAL A 128 -19.23 -2.81 12.44
CA VAL A 128 -20.54 -2.32 11.92
C VAL A 128 -20.81 -0.91 12.42
N ILE A 129 -20.59 -0.65 13.72
CA ILE A 129 -20.75 0.70 14.29
C ILE A 129 -19.78 1.69 13.63
N GLY A 130 -18.50 1.29 13.45
CA GLY A 130 -17.51 2.11 12.77
C GLY A 130 -17.90 2.47 11.34
N ILE A 131 -18.40 1.48 10.57
CA ILE A 131 -18.87 1.67 9.20
C ILE A 131 -20.07 2.63 9.16
N GLY A 132 -21.01 2.54 10.11
CA GLY A 132 -22.14 3.45 10.20
C GLY A 132 -21.70 4.91 10.33
N ASN A 133 -20.72 5.18 11.21
CA ASN A 133 -20.16 6.51 11.39
C ASN A 133 -19.43 7.00 10.12
N ASP A 134 -18.63 6.12 9.50
CA ASP A 134 -17.91 6.46 8.27
C ASP A 134 -18.87 6.78 7.11
N ILE A 135 -19.96 6.02 6.96
CA ILE A 135 -21.00 6.26 5.94
C ILE A 135 -21.59 7.65 6.08
N THR A 136 -21.92 8.06 7.29
CA THR A 136 -22.50 9.39 7.55
C THR A 136 -21.49 10.50 7.26
N ASP A 137 -20.24 10.34 7.65
CA ASP A 137 -19.19 11.32 7.37
C ASP A 137 -18.92 11.44 5.87
N TYR A 138 -18.79 10.32 5.14
CA TYR A 138 -18.57 10.36 3.69
C TYR A 138 -19.80 10.84 2.90
N TYR A 139 -21.01 10.69 3.44
CA TYR A 139 -22.20 11.30 2.86
C TYR A 139 -22.14 12.84 2.91
N LYS A 140 -21.67 13.41 4.04
CA LYS A 140 -21.41 14.86 4.15
C LYS A 140 -20.34 15.32 3.14
N ILE A 141 -19.27 14.53 2.98
CA ILE A 141 -18.23 14.82 1.98
C ILE A 141 -18.78 14.75 0.55
N LYS A 142 -19.68 13.81 0.23
CA LYS A 142 -20.38 13.75 -1.05
C LYS A 142 -21.17 15.04 -1.32
N LYS A 143 -21.95 15.52 -0.31
CA LYS A 143 -22.66 16.80 -0.42
C LYS A 143 -21.71 17.97 -0.66
N PHE A 144 -20.58 18.00 0.04
CA PHE A 144 -19.52 19.00 -0.14
C PHE A 144 -18.96 19.00 -1.58
N TYR A 145 -18.63 17.83 -2.14
CA TYR A 145 -18.16 17.72 -3.52
C TYR A 145 -19.20 18.24 -4.53
N ASN A 146 -20.46 17.87 -4.35
CA ASN A 146 -21.51 18.26 -5.28
C ASN A 146 -21.88 19.75 -5.14
N LYS A 147 -22.10 20.26 -3.92
CA LYS A 147 -22.60 21.63 -3.68
C LYS A 147 -21.51 22.70 -3.73
N LYS A 148 -20.32 22.44 -3.11
CA LYS A 148 -19.27 23.47 -2.95
C LYS A 148 -18.19 23.38 -4.04
N LEU A 149 -17.78 22.17 -4.41
CA LEU A 149 -16.75 21.98 -5.45
C LEU A 149 -17.33 21.86 -6.85
N ASN A 150 -18.65 21.75 -6.98
CA ASN A 150 -19.37 21.50 -8.25
C ASN A 150 -18.75 20.32 -9.03
N ILE A 151 -18.52 19.21 -8.32
CA ILE A 151 -17.95 17.96 -8.85
C ILE A 151 -18.95 16.84 -8.61
N ASP A 152 -19.61 16.39 -9.68
CA ASP A 152 -20.50 15.23 -9.62
C ASP A 152 -19.68 13.92 -9.47
N ASN A 153 -20.31 12.91 -8.83
CA ASN A 153 -19.68 11.59 -8.65
C ASN A 153 -19.18 10.96 -9.96
N ARG A 154 -19.81 11.25 -11.09
CA ARG A 154 -19.38 10.74 -12.41
C ARG A 154 -18.09 11.38 -12.90
N LYS A 155 -17.82 12.62 -12.51
CA LYS A 155 -16.61 13.36 -12.89
C LYS A 155 -15.38 13.01 -12.04
N ILE A 156 -15.59 12.37 -10.86
CA ILE A 156 -14.50 12.09 -9.93
C ILE A 156 -13.45 11.10 -10.48
N ASP A 157 -13.82 10.27 -11.45
CA ASP A 157 -12.91 9.33 -12.10
C ASP A 157 -11.90 10.03 -13.01
N THR A 158 -12.28 11.14 -13.63
CA THR A 158 -11.49 11.86 -14.63
C THR A 158 -10.73 13.05 -14.05
N ILE A 159 -11.22 13.63 -12.94
CA ILE A 159 -10.62 14.83 -12.34
C ILE A 159 -9.28 14.48 -11.65
N THR A 160 -8.34 15.40 -11.70
CA THR A 160 -7.04 15.28 -11.01
C THR A 160 -7.10 15.86 -9.60
N TRP A 161 -6.16 15.45 -8.74
CA TRP A 161 -6.07 16.02 -7.39
C TRP A 161 -5.73 17.51 -7.41
N GLY A 162 -4.90 17.95 -8.37
CA GLY A 162 -4.56 19.36 -8.55
C GLY A 162 -5.80 20.23 -8.76
N GLU A 163 -6.71 19.83 -9.65
CA GLU A 163 -7.95 20.55 -9.94
C GLU A 163 -8.87 20.64 -8.70
N ILE A 164 -8.93 19.59 -7.88
CA ILE A 164 -9.70 19.62 -6.62
C ILE A 164 -9.10 20.64 -5.66
N VAL A 165 -7.77 20.68 -5.56
CA VAL A 165 -7.10 21.62 -4.66
C VAL A 165 -7.21 23.06 -5.17
N GLU A 166 -7.17 23.29 -6.48
CA GLU A 166 -7.43 24.62 -7.07
C GLU A 166 -8.83 25.14 -6.68
N LYS A 167 -9.84 24.26 -6.73
CA LYS A 167 -11.19 24.61 -6.26
C LYS A 167 -11.24 24.86 -4.73
N LEU A 168 -10.47 24.11 -3.94
CA LEU A 168 -10.35 24.37 -2.50
C LEU A 168 -9.65 25.71 -2.21
N GLU A 169 -8.64 26.05 -3.00
CA GLU A 169 -7.95 27.33 -2.91
C GLU A 169 -8.85 28.51 -3.26
N LEU A 170 -9.70 28.36 -4.28
CA LEU A 170 -10.71 29.36 -4.64
C LEU A 170 -11.75 29.55 -3.52
N LEU A 171 -12.16 28.49 -2.82
CA LEU A 171 -13.16 28.55 -1.75
C LEU A 171 -12.62 29.09 -0.42
N TYR A 172 -11.38 28.73 -0.07
CA TYR A 172 -10.83 28.97 1.28
C TYR A 172 -9.56 29.86 1.28
N GLY A 173 -9.10 30.30 0.10
CA GLY A 173 -7.94 31.18 -0.06
C GLY A 173 -6.60 30.44 -0.12
N ASN A 174 -5.52 31.24 -0.24
CA ASN A 174 -4.16 30.78 -0.50
C ASN A 174 -3.57 29.81 0.55
N ASP A 175 -4.15 29.72 1.73
CA ASP A 175 -3.77 28.75 2.77
C ASP A 175 -4.09 27.29 2.37
N TYR A 176 -4.86 27.11 1.29
CA TYR A 176 -5.25 25.81 0.71
C TYR A 176 -4.63 25.54 -0.65
N ASN A 177 -3.51 26.21 -0.98
CA ASN A 177 -2.73 25.87 -2.17
C ASN A 177 -2.25 24.41 -2.11
N ILE A 178 -1.79 23.88 -3.23
CA ILE A 178 -1.44 22.44 -3.38
C ILE A 178 -0.38 21.98 -2.38
N TYR A 179 0.62 22.81 -2.08
CA TYR A 179 1.67 22.47 -1.10
C TYR A 179 1.12 22.43 0.32
N ASN A 180 0.40 23.46 0.74
CA ASN A 180 -0.17 23.57 2.07
C ASN A 180 -1.18 22.43 2.34
N THR A 181 -2.03 22.15 1.36
CA THR A 181 -3.02 21.07 1.44
C THR A 181 -2.36 19.70 1.55
N ASN A 182 -1.36 19.41 0.72
CA ASN A 182 -0.62 18.15 0.79
C ASN A 182 0.15 18.02 2.10
N MET A 183 0.77 19.09 2.60
CA MET A 183 1.44 19.11 3.90
C MET A 183 0.46 18.77 5.04
N LYS A 184 -0.72 19.41 5.07
CA LYS A 184 -1.75 19.13 6.08
C LYS A 184 -2.22 17.67 6.04
N ILE A 185 -2.42 17.09 4.85
CA ILE A 185 -2.84 15.69 4.66
C ILE A 185 -1.75 14.71 5.06
N LEU A 186 -0.50 15.00 4.67
CA LEU A 186 0.64 14.07 4.78
C LEU A 186 1.51 14.29 6.03
N LYS A 187 1.14 15.21 6.91
CA LYS A 187 1.89 15.55 8.11
C LYS A 187 2.35 14.32 8.90
N LYS A 188 1.41 13.45 9.26
CA LYS A 188 1.68 12.17 9.93
C LYS A 188 2.51 11.23 9.06
N ASP A 189 2.16 11.08 7.79
CA ASP A 189 2.82 10.16 6.86
C ASP A 189 4.29 10.56 6.58
N ASN A 190 4.61 11.87 6.59
CA ASN A 190 5.98 12.37 6.44
C ASN A 190 6.86 11.98 7.64
N ILE A 191 6.38 12.21 8.87
CA ILE A 191 7.08 11.80 10.09
C ILE A 191 7.29 10.28 10.12
N ILE A 192 6.26 9.50 9.78
CA ILE A 192 6.39 8.04 9.65
C ILE A 192 7.44 7.68 8.60
N THR A 193 7.48 8.40 7.46
CA THR A 193 8.45 8.14 6.39
C THR A 193 9.88 8.34 6.86
N THR A 194 10.17 9.41 7.62
CA THR A 194 11.50 9.66 8.19
C THR A 194 11.91 8.53 9.12
N ILE A 195 11.04 8.15 10.04
CA ILE A 195 11.33 7.14 11.05
C ILE A 195 11.44 5.73 10.44
N LEU A 196 10.49 5.31 9.61
CA LEU A 196 10.49 3.99 9.01
C LEU A 196 11.53 3.82 7.87
N SER A 197 12.06 4.90 7.31
CA SER A 197 13.18 4.83 6.37
C SER A 197 14.56 4.75 7.06
N SER A 198 14.64 5.00 8.35
CA SER A 198 15.84 4.95 9.19
C SER A 198 16.14 3.53 9.74
N ASN A 199 16.88 3.45 10.84
CA ASN A 199 17.30 2.20 11.48
C ASN A 199 16.14 1.26 11.91
N ILE A 200 14.93 1.79 12.09
CA ILE A 200 13.73 1.03 12.45
C ILE A 200 13.22 0.16 11.29
N ASN A 201 13.66 0.46 10.06
CA ASN A 201 13.32 -0.32 8.87
C ASN A 201 13.64 -1.82 9.03
N LYS A 202 14.60 -2.20 9.86
CA LYS A 202 14.91 -3.61 10.14
C LYS A 202 13.72 -4.39 10.71
N PHE A 203 12.80 -3.73 11.42
CA PHE A 203 11.61 -4.36 12.00
C PHE A 203 10.46 -4.52 11.00
N LEU A 204 10.48 -3.79 9.87
CA LEU A 204 9.41 -3.80 8.87
C LEU A 204 9.53 -5.01 7.95
N TYR A 205 9.21 -6.21 8.41
CA TYR A 205 9.24 -7.40 7.57
C TYR A 205 7.84 -7.89 7.14
N SER A 206 6.76 -7.45 7.82
CA SER A 206 5.37 -7.76 7.44
C SER A 206 4.43 -6.58 7.68
N ARG A 207 3.25 -6.61 7.02
CA ARG A 207 2.20 -5.59 7.22
C ARG A 207 1.60 -5.63 8.62
N LEU A 208 1.53 -6.82 9.22
CA LEU A 208 1.00 -6.96 10.57
C LEU A 208 1.87 -6.21 11.58
N ILE A 209 3.20 -6.31 11.46
CA ILE A 209 4.09 -5.56 12.35
C ILE A 209 4.06 -4.06 12.05
N GLU A 210 3.95 -3.66 10.78
CA GLU A 210 3.75 -2.26 10.41
C GLU A 210 2.53 -1.66 11.09
N TRP A 211 1.37 -2.34 11.02
CA TRP A 211 0.15 -1.90 11.68
C TRP A 211 0.31 -1.78 13.20
N ASN A 212 0.96 -2.76 13.84
CA ASN A 212 1.22 -2.68 15.27
C ASN A 212 2.14 -1.52 15.64
N ILE A 213 3.18 -1.25 14.85
CA ILE A 213 4.08 -0.11 15.06
C ILE A 213 3.31 1.20 14.90
N ILE A 214 2.51 1.35 13.84
CA ILE A 214 1.71 2.54 13.60
C ILE A 214 0.73 2.75 14.74
N TYR A 215 0.00 1.73 15.15
CA TYR A 215 -0.99 1.80 16.22
C TYR A 215 -0.37 2.12 17.59
N CYS A 216 0.69 1.40 17.99
CA CYS A 216 1.27 1.55 19.33
C CYS A 216 2.07 2.84 19.50
N ILE A 217 2.76 3.30 18.45
CA ILE A 217 3.68 4.43 18.52
C ILE A 217 3.04 5.67 17.90
N PHE A 218 2.71 5.60 16.60
CA PHE A 218 2.31 6.80 15.86
C PHE A 218 0.87 7.25 16.16
N ASP A 219 -0.11 6.34 16.29
CA ASP A 219 -1.48 6.73 16.64
C ASP A 219 -1.56 7.27 18.08
N TYR A 220 -0.66 6.83 18.96
CA TYR A 220 -0.55 7.37 20.29
C TYR A 220 0.14 8.75 20.33
N LEU A 221 1.10 8.97 19.42
CA LEU A 221 1.85 10.23 19.28
C LEU A 221 0.98 11.41 18.81
N PHE A 222 0.02 11.15 17.91
CA PHE A 222 -0.80 12.18 17.32
C PHE A 222 -2.14 12.37 18.04
N ASP A 223 -2.68 13.58 17.96
CA ASP A 223 -4.05 13.90 18.36
C ASP A 223 -5.05 13.62 17.22
N ASN A 224 -6.35 13.90 17.45
CA ASN A 224 -7.40 13.73 16.46
C ASN A 224 -7.25 14.64 15.22
N ASN A 225 -6.49 15.73 15.33
CA ASN A 225 -6.19 16.68 14.26
C ASN A 225 -4.84 16.37 13.58
N TYR A 226 -4.23 15.24 13.90
CA TYR A 226 -2.91 14.82 13.40
C TYR A 226 -1.77 15.77 13.80
N ASN A 227 -1.91 16.48 14.93
CA ASN A 227 -0.81 17.20 15.55
C ASN A 227 -0.10 16.32 16.55
N ILE A 228 1.21 16.55 16.75
CA ILE A 228 1.95 15.89 17.82
C ILE A 228 1.43 16.41 19.15
N LYS A 229 1.13 15.52 20.08
CA LYS A 229 0.67 15.89 21.42
C LYS A 229 1.74 16.63 22.18
N GLU A 230 1.42 17.78 22.74
CA GLU A 230 2.34 18.64 23.49
C GLU A 230 2.93 17.95 24.72
N ASN A 231 2.22 17.00 25.30
CA ASN A 231 2.68 16.22 26.46
C ASN A 231 4.00 15.48 26.24
N ILE A 232 4.45 15.29 24.97
CA ILE A 232 5.73 14.68 24.67
C ILE A 232 6.91 15.59 25.06
N TYR A 233 6.70 16.92 25.01
CA TYR A 233 7.71 17.91 25.34
C TYR A 233 7.76 18.20 26.83
N THR A 234 6.64 18.06 27.54
CA THR A 234 6.55 18.32 28.98
C THR A 234 7.00 17.13 29.82
N ASP A 235 6.52 15.91 29.49
CA ASP A 235 6.72 14.68 30.27
C ASP A 235 7.18 13.50 29.39
N LYS A 236 8.31 13.65 28.67
CA LYS A 236 8.85 12.63 27.76
C LYS A 236 8.91 11.23 28.40
N ASN A 237 9.47 11.13 29.61
CA ASN A 237 9.64 9.84 30.29
C ASN A 237 8.30 9.11 30.54
N LYS A 238 7.27 9.84 30.94
CA LYS A 238 5.92 9.31 31.14
C LYS A 238 5.31 8.85 29.83
N PHE A 239 5.51 9.63 28.77
CA PHE A 239 5.03 9.33 27.43
C PHE A 239 5.68 8.06 26.86
N VAL A 240 7.02 7.94 26.94
CA VAL A 240 7.78 6.77 26.54
C VAL A 240 7.34 5.52 27.31
N LYS A 241 7.18 5.64 28.66
CA LYS A 241 6.70 4.54 29.50
C LYS A 241 5.35 4.02 29.04
N LYS A 242 4.44 4.91 28.63
CA LYS A 242 3.11 4.52 28.15
C LYS A 242 3.18 3.78 26.82
N ILE A 243 4.02 4.22 25.87
CA ILE A 243 4.24 3.52 24.60
C ILE A 243 4.82 2.13 24.84
N LYS A 244 5.84 2.02 25.73
CA LYS A 244 6.42 0.72 26.12
C LYS A 244 5.35 -0.22 26.68
N GLN A 245 4.48 0.29 27.55
CA GLN A 245 3.36 -0.49 28.09
C GLN A 245 2.39 -0.94 27.00
N ASN A 246 2.01 -0.06 26.07
CA ASN A 246 1.12 -0.43 24.96
C ASN A 246 1.75 -1.53 24.09
N LEU A 247 3.04 -1.42 23.75
CA LEU A 247 3.76 -2.44 22.99
C LEU A 247 3.79 -3.79 23.71
N LEU A 248 4.02 -3.79 25.03
CA LEU A 248 4.03 -5.02 25.84
C LEU A 248 2.63 -5.64 25.91
N ILE A 249 1.59 -4.84 26.14
CA ILE A 249 0.19 -5.33 26.16
C ILE A 249 -0.16 -5.99 24.83
N ILE A 250 0.10 -5.31 23.71
CA ILE A 250 -0.17 -5.85 22.37
C ILE A 250 0.69 -7.09 22.09
N SER A 251 1.94 -7.13 22.56
CA SER A 251 2.80 -8.32 22.46
C SER A 251 2.18 -9.53 23.18
N VAL A 252 1.71 -9.35 24.42
CA VAL A 252 1.06 -10.43 25.19
C VAL A 252 -0.26 -10.85 24.52
N LEU A 253 -1.08 -9.91 24.07
CA LEU A 253 -2.32 -10.23 23.36
C LEU A 253 -2.05 -10.99 22.06
N THR A 254 -1.10 -10.55 21.25
CA THR A 254 -0.74 -11.26 20.01
C THR A 254 -0.17 -12.64 20.27
N TYR A 255 0.57 -12.84 21.35
CA TYR A 255 1.04 -14.17 21.78
C TYR A 255 -0.12 -15.09 22.16
N LEU A 256 -1.07 -14.59 22.96
CA LEU A 256 -2.24 -15.35 23.38
C LEU A 256 -3.12 -15.80 22.20
N PHE A 257 -3.36 -14.90 21.24
CA PHE A 257 -4.19 -15.18 20.07
C PHE A 257 -3.41 -15.78 18.88
N MET A 258 -2.11 -16.03 19.02
CA MET A 258 -1.24 -16.51 17.94
C MET A 258 -1.78 -17.77 17.23
N PRO A 259 -2.21 -18.84 17.93
CA PRO A 259 -2.70 -20.05 17.27
C PRO A 259 -3.92 -19.77 16.39
N LEU A 260 -4.86 -18.96 16.88
CA LEU A 260 -6.06 -18.57 16.15
C LEU A 260 -5.72 -17.73 14.92
N LEU A 261 -4.80 -16.77 15.06
CA LEU A 261 -4.34 -15.91 13.96
C LEU A 261 -3.65 -16.72 12.86
N ILE A 262 -2.87 -17.74 13.20
CA ILE A 262 -2.22 -18.63 12.22
C ILE A 262 -3.26 -19.36 11.38
N VAL A 263 -4.25 -19.97 12.03
CA VAL A 263 -5.34 -20.69 11.35
C VAL A 263 -6.14 -19.74 10.46
N TYR A 264 -6.54 -18.59 10.99
CA TYR A 264 -7.28 -17.58 10.24
C TYR A 264 -6.49 -17.10 9.01
N LEU A 265 -5.21 -16.75 9.17
CA LEU A 265 -4.37 -16.29 8.06
C LEU A 265 -4.12 -17.38 7.03
N PHE A 266 -4.00 -18.64 7.44
CA PHE A 266 -3.84 -19.75 6.52
C PHE A 266 -5.04 -19.84 5.57
N PHE A 267 -6.24 -19.95 6.09
CA PHE A 267 -7.45 -20.06 5.26
C PHE A 267 -7.74 -18.77 4.48
N TYR A 268 -7.59 -17.61 5.10
CA TYR A 268 -7.72 -16.31 4.40
C TYR A 268 -6.76 -16.20 3.22
N SER A 269 -5.53 -16.67 3.41
CA SER A 269 -4.53 -16.66 2.36
C SER A 269 -4.85 -17.64 1.24
N LEU A 270 -5.28 -18.85 1.58
CA LEU A 270 -5.71 -19.84 0.58
C LEU A 270 -6.85 -19.29 -0.29
N LEU A 271 -7.86 -18.70 0.32
CA LEU A 271 -9.00 -18.16 -0.43
C LEU A 271 -8.61 -16.93 -1.26
N LYS A 272 -7.86 -15.99 -0.67
CA LYS A 272 -7.45 -14.76 -1.35
C LYS A 272 -6.48 -14.98 -2.50
N TYR A 273 -5.54 -15.90 -2.34
CA TYR A 273 -4.51 -16.15 -3.33
C TYR A 273 -4.82 -17.36 -4.22
N GLY A 274 -5.73 -18.24 -3.80
CA GLY A 274 -6.12 -19.42 -4.58
C GLY A 274 -6.58 -19.06 -5.98
N GLU A 275 -7.49 -18.09 -6.12
CA GLU A 275 -7.95 -17.57 -7.40
C GLU A 275 -6.79 -16.99 -8.24
N LYS A 276 -5.91 -16.19 -7.61
CA LYS A 276 -4.77 -15.59 -8.32
C LYS A 276 -3.79 -16.62 -8.81
N PHE A 277 -3.59 -17.70 -8.06
CA PHE A 277 -2.69 -18.78 -8.43
C PHE A 277 -3.30 -19.67 -9.53
N TYR A 278 -4.59 -19.92 -9.44
CA TYR A 278 -5.31 -20.66 -10.47
C TYR A 278 -5.27 -19.93 -11.83
N ASN A 279 -5.63 -18.64 -11.84
CA ASN A 279 -5.67 -17.85 -13.08
C ASN A 279 -4.28 -17.53 -13.64
N ASN A 280 -3.27 -17.35 -12.80
CA ASN A 280 -1.93 -16.96 -13.21
C ASN A 280 -0.86 -17.56 -12.29
N PRO A 281 -0.51 -18.86 -12.45
CA PRO A 281 0.51 -19.50 -11.62
C PRO A 281 1.88 -18.81 -11.69
N SER A 282 2.20 -18.17 -12.81
CA SER A 282 3.44 -17.42 -13.00
C SER A 282 3.56 -16.17 -12.09
N LYS A 283 2.46 -15.66 -11.53
CA LYS A 283 2.51 -14.54 -10.56
C LYS A 283 3.18 -14.94 -9.24
N ILE A 284 3.17 -16.20 -8.86
CA ILE A 284 3.86 -16.69 -7.65
C ILE A 284 5.35 -16.36 -7.69
N THR A 285 5.96 -16.53 -8.85
CA THR A 285 7.39 -16.27 -9.08
C THR A 285 7.67 -14.83 -9.51
N SER A 286 6.64 -13.98 -9.64
CA SER A 286 6.85 -12.57 -9.95
C SER A 286 7.39 -11.83 -8.72
N LYS A 287 8.15 -10.76 -8.98
CA LYS A 287 8.70 -9.89 -7.93
C LYS A 287 7.85 -8.66 -7.73
N GLN A 288 7.92 -8.11 -6.53
CA GLN A 288 7.25 -6.85 -6.14
C GLN A 288 8.11 -6.06 -5.16
N TRP A 289 7.83 -4.76 -5.03
CA TRP A 289 8.47 -3.93 -4.01
C TRP A 289 8.09 -4.40 -2.61
N SER A 290 9.11 -4.66 -1.79
CA SER A 290 8.93 -5.03 -0.39
C SER A 290 8.32 -3.87 0.40
N LEU A 291 7.78 -4.16 1.58
CA LEU A 291 7.27 -3.14 2.49
C LEU A 291 8.35 -2.12 2.87
N LYS A 292 9.56 -2.61 3.15
CA LYS A 292 10.73 -1.78 3.42
C LYS A 292 11.05 -0.83 2.27
N ALA A 293 10.95 -1.33 1.04
CA ALA A 293 11.16 -0.52 -0.15
C ALA A 293 10.15 0.60 -0.27
N LYS A 294 8.88 0.32 -0.02
CA LYS A 294 7.81 1.33 -0.12
C LYS A 294 8.08 2.55 0.77
N TRP A 295 8.49 2.32 2.02
CA TRP A 295 8.83 3.41 2.93
C TRP A 295 10.16 4.09 2.57
N LYS A 296 11.18 3.33 2.18
CA LYS A 296 12.47 3.88 1.79
C LYS A 296 12.39 4.74 0.52
N LEU A 297 11.59 4.30 -0.47
CA LEU A 297 11.43 4.96 -1.76
C LEU A 297 10.35 6.04 -1.78
N ARG A 298 9.54 6.18 -0.71
CA ARG A 298 8.54 7.23 -0.61
C ARG A 298 9.21 8.59 -0.50
N TYR A 299 8.75 9.55 -1.31
CA TYR A 299 9.18 10.94 -1.22
C TYR A 299 8.37 11.69 -0.15
N TYR A 300 8.93 12.78 0.35
CA TYR A 300 8.18 13.69 1.23
C TYR A 300 7.10 14.42 0.41
N ASN A 301 5.98 14.65 1.03
CA ASN A 301 4.78 15.25 0.40
C ASN A 301 4.25 14.48 -0.82
N GLU A 302 4.57 13.19 -0.95
CA GLU A 302 4.05 12.32 -1.99
C GLU A 302 2.76 11.64 -1.53
N LEU A 303 1.67 11.87 -2.27
CA LEU A 303 0.36 11.29 -1.99
C LEU A 303 0.32 9.77 -2.26
N LYS A 304 -0.62 9.06 -1.62
CA LYS A 304 -0.72 7.59 -1.70
C LYS A 304 -0.94 7.09 -3.14
N HIS A 305 -1.75 7.78 -3.94
CA HIS A 305 -1.99 7.40 -5.33
C HIS A 305 -0.75 7.62 -6.19
N GLU A 306 -0.03 8.73 -5.98
CA GLU A 306 1.20 9.05 -6.71
C GLU A 306 2.31 8.02 -6.44
N LEU A 307 2.55 7.70 -5.16
CA LEU A 307 3.47 6.63 -4.77
C LEU A 307 3.11 5.30 -5.41
N LYS A 308 1.83 4.92 -5.37
CA LYS A 308 1.34 3.67 -5.93
C LYS A 308 1.59 3.59 -7.44
N ASP A 309 1.26 4.65 -8.16
CA ASP A 309 1.44 4.70 -9.62
C ASP A 309 2.90 4.67 -10.02
N ARG A 310 3.75 5.45 -9.32
CA ARG A 310 5.19 5.47 -9.53
C ARG A 310 5.83 4.11 -9.27
N LEU A 311 5.52 3.46 -8.14
CA LEU A 311 6.04 2.13 -7.82
C LEU A 311 5.52 1.05 -8.78
N ASN A 312 4.27 1.12 -9.22
CA ASN A 312 3.73 0.18 -10.20
C ASN A 312 4.42 0.30 -11.55
N LYS A 313 4.64 1.53 -12.04
CA LYS A 313 5.38 1.78 -13.29
C LYS A 313 6.83 1.31 -13.16
N SER A 314 7.50 1.61 -12.07
CA SER A 314 8.89 1.20 -11.82
C SER A 314 9.05 -0.33 -11.68
N ALA A 315 8.02 -1.04 -11.20
CA ALA A 315 8.09 -2.49 -10.99
C ALA A 315 8.34 -3.28 -12.29
N GLN A 316 7.83 -2.78 -13.43
CA GLN A 316 8.06 -3.41 -14.73
C GLN A 316 9.55 -3.36 -15.11
N TYR A 317 10.17 -2.20 -14.91
CA TYR A 317 11.59 -1.99 -15.21
C TYR A 317 12.50 -2.70 -14.20
N ALA A 318 12.13 -2.68 -12.91
CA ALA A 318 12.84 -3.45 -11.88
C ALA A 318 12.79 -4.97 -12.17
N SER A 319 11.64 -5.47 -12.61
CA SER A 319 11.50 -6.86 -13.03
C SER A 319 12.37 -7.17 -14.25
N ALA A 320 12.35 -6.32 -15.28
CA ALA A 320 13.18 -6.49 -16.46
C ALA A 320 14.68 -6.47 -16.10
N TYR A 321 15.11 -5.50 -15.27
CA TYR A 321 16.48 -5.43 -14.76
C TYR A 321 16.90 -6.71 -14.01
N CYS A 322 16.08 -7.21 -13.11
CA CYS A 322 16.35 -8.47 -12.41
C CYS A 322 16.47 -9.68 -13.37
N HIS A 323 15.71 -9.69 -14.46
CA HIS A 323 15.77 -10.76 -15.47
C HIS A 323 17.05 -10.71 -16.33
N ILE A 324 17.62 -9.52 -16.55
CA ILE A 324 18.91 -9.39 -17.27
C ILE A 324 20.02 -10.18 -16.57
N PHE A 325 19.98 -10.25 -15.25
CA PHE A 325 20.95 -10.99 -14.43
C PHE A 325 20.46 -12.40 -14.07
N ASN A 326 19.41 -12.91 -14.73
CA ASN A 326 19.05 -14.31 -14.53
C ASN A 326 20.24 -15.16 -14.90
N TYR A 327 20.74 -15.90 -13.93
CA TYR A 327 21.81 -16.85 -14.16
C TYR A 327 21.35 -17.82 -15.25
N LYS A 328 22.18 -18.05 -16.25
CA LYS A 328 21.92 -19.10 -17.25
C LYS A 328 21.49 -20.42 -16.58
N ILE A 329 22.02 -20.68 -15.37
CA ILE A 329 21.66 -21.81 -14.51
C ILE A 329 20.15 -21.86 -14.23
N VAL A 330 19.54 -20.76 -13.81
CA VAL A 330 18.08 -20.73 -13.48
C VAL A 330 17.24 -21.00 -14.72
N SER A 331 17.61 -20.42 -15.87
CA SER A 331 16.95 -20.69 -17.15
C SER A 331 17.15 -22.15 -17.59
N THR A 332 18.34 -22.70 -17.41
CA THR A 332 18.63 -24.11 -17.73
C THR A 332 17.83 -25.06 -16.84
N ILE A 333 17.78 -24.80 -15.53
CA ILE A 333 16.94 -25.57 -14.60
C ILE A 333 15.46 -25.45 -15.00
N GLY A 334 14.98 -24.24 -15.35
CA GLY A 334 13.62 -24.05 -15.82
C GLY A 334 13.31 -24.85 -17.09
N LYS A 335 14.21 -24.88 -18.07
CA LYS A 335 14.06 -25.71 -19.29
C LYS A 335 14.04 -27.20 -18.96
N PHE A 336 14.88 -27.66 -18.04
CA PHE A 336 14.87 -29.03 -17.58
C PHE A 336 13.55 -29.41 -16.88
N ILE A 337 13.06 -28.56 -15.97
CA ILE A 337 11.77 -28.77 -15.30
C ILE A 337 10.65 -28.86 -16.34
N ILE A 338 10.58 -27.92 -17.28
CA ILE A 338 9.57 -27.95 -18.35
C ILE A 338 9.66 -29.26 -19.11
N PHE A 339 10.86 -29.68 -19.55
CA PHE A 339 11.05 -30.89 -20.34
C PHE A 339 10.55 -32.15 -19.60
N VAL A 340 11.00 -32.35 -18.36
CA VAL A 340 10.62 -33.51 -17.55
C VAL A 340 9.12 -33.55 -17.27
N PHE A 341 8.60 -32.46 -16.72
CA PHE A 341 7.18 -32.43 -16.31
C PHE A 341 6.20 -32.36 -17.48
N SER A 342 6.58 -31.77 -18.62
CA SER A 342 5.78 -31.84 -19.84
C SER A 342 5.73 -33.23 -20.43
N SER A 343 6.81 -34.02 -20.32
CA SER A 343 6.81 -35.42 -20.79
C SER A 343 5.78 -36.26 -20.04
N PHE A 344 5.74 -36.17 -18.71
CA PHE A 344 4.69 -36.83 -17.91
C PHE A 344 3.29 -36.26 -18.18
N PHE A 345 3.17 -34.95 -18.36
CA PHE A 345 1.90 -34.32 -18.69
C PHE A 345 1.33 -34.84 -20.02
N ILE A 346 2.18 -34.92 -21.06
CA ILE A 346 1.80 -35.47 -22.38
C ILE A 346 1.43 -36.95 -22.26
N LEU A 347 2.17 -37.74 -21.49
CA LEU A 347 1.88 -39.15 -21.28
C LEU A 347 0.49 -39.33 -20.65
N PHE A 348 0.17 -38.58 -19.61
CA PHE A 348 -1.16 -38.65 -18.99
C PHE A 348 -2.28 -38.14 -19.90
N LEU A 349 -2.01 -37.12 -20.74
CA LEU A 349 -2.96 -36.70 -21.77
C LEU A 349 -3.21 -37.79 -22.79
N LEU A 350 -2.18 -38.46 -23.28
CA LEU A 350 -2.32 -39.56 -24.25
C LEU A 350 -3.14 -40.72 -23.65
N LEU A 351 -2.90 -41.09 -22.40
CA LEU A 351 -3.69 -42.09 -21.70
C LEU A 351 -5.18 -41.66 -21.57
N SER A 352 -5.43 -40.38 -21.30
CA SER A 352 -6.77 -39.82 -21.24
C SER A 352 -7.49 -39.84 -22.60
N PHE A 353 -6.78 -39.61 -23.71
CA PHE A 353 -7.34 -39.74 -25.06
C PHE A 353 -7.64 -41.19 -25.46
N TYR A 354 -6.87 -42.14 -24.95
CA TYR A 354 -7.13 -43.56 -25.22
C TYR A 354 -8.43 -44.05 -24.59
N ASN A 355 -8.72 -43.62 -23.34
CA ASN A 355 -9.96 -43.92 -22.65
C ASN A 355 -10.26 -42.84 -21.60
N GLU A 356 -11.41 -42.14 -21.76
CA GLU A 356 -11.84 -41.07 -20.86
C GLU A 356 -12.04 -41.51 -19.40
N HIS A 357 -12.48 -42.78 -19.19
CA HIS A 357 -12.65 -43.33 -17.85
C HIS A 357 -11.32 -43.43 -17.07
N LEU A 358 -10.19 -43.53 -17.74
CA LEU A 358 -8.87 -43.55 -17.07
C LEU A 358 -8.56 -42.22 -16.36
N LEU A 359 -9.08 -41.12 -16.84
CA LEU A 359 -8.80 -39.79 -16.31
C LEU A 359 -9.31 -39.65 -14.85
N LEU A 360 -10.47 -40.23 -14.54
CA LEU A 360 -11.10 -40.15 -13.22
C LEU A 360 -10.81 -41.36 -12.33
N ASN A 361 -10.73 -42.56 -12.93
CA ASN A 361 -10.74 -43.83 -12.19
C ASN A 361 -9.34 -44.45 -12.07
N LEU A 362 -8.38 -44.14 -12.98
CA LEU A 362 -7.04 -44.67 -12.84
C LEU A 362 -6.24 -43.95 -11.75
N ASN A 363 -6.04 -44.65 -10.65
CA ASN A 363 -5.21 -44.19 -9.55
C ASN A 363 -3.74 -44.47 -9.83
N VAL A 364 -2.92 -43.43 -9.96
CA VAL A 364 -1.48 -43.54 -10.24
C VAL A 364 -0.72 -43.85 -8.94
N SER A 365 -1.01 -43.15 -7.84
CA SER A 365 -0.41 -43.36 -6.53
C SER A 365 -1.28 -42.74 -5.45
N TYR A 366 -1.27 -43.30 -4.22
CA TYR A 366 -2.03 -42.81 -3.08
C TYR A 366 -3.53 -42.58 -3.36
N ASN A 367 -4.16 -43.42 -4.17
CA ASN A 367 -5.58 -43.30 -4.57
C ASN A 367 -5.93 -41.93 -5.18
N LYS A 368 -5.01 -41.32 -5.95
CA LYS A 368 -5.27 -40.06 -6.65
C LYS A 368 -5.42 -40.30 -8.16
N PRO A 369 -6.52 -39.78 -8.78
CA PRO A 369 -6.75 -39.94 -10.21
C PRO A 369 -5.76 -39.15 -11.07
N ILE A 370 -5.63 -39.53 -12.34
CA ILE A 370 -4.76 -38.87 -13.32
C ILE A 370 -5.04 -37.37 -13.39
N LEU A 371 -6.31 -36.95 -13.32
CA LEU A 371 -6.72 -35.55 -13.36
C LEU A 371 -6.00 -34.68 -12.31
N TRP A 372 -5.82 -35.21 -11.10
CA TRP A 372 -5.12 -34.51 -10.02
C TRP A 372 -3.63 -34.27 -10.38
N TYR A 373 -2.98 -35.27 -10.97
CA TYR A 373 -1.59 -35.15 -11.43
C TYR A 373 -1.46 -34.16 -12.58
N LEU A 374 -2.41 -34.13 -13.54
CA LEU A 374 -2.41 -33.17 -14.63
C LEU A 374 -2.47 -31.72 -14.10
N GLY A 375 -3.29 -31.44 -13.08
CA GLY A 375 -3.35 -30.13 -12.45
C GLY A 375 -2.02 -29.69 -11.82
N ILE A 376 -1.36 -30.58 -11.09
CA ILE A 376 -0.05 -30.31 -10.47
C ILE A 376 1.04 -30.14 -11.53
N LEU A 377 1.13 -31.05 -12.49
CA LEU A 377 2.13 -30.99 -13.55
C LEU A 377 2.00 -29.71 -14.38
N GLY A 378 0.75 -29.31 -14.73
CA GLY A 378 0.46 -28.05 -15.41
C GLY A 378 0.96 -26.83 -14.61
N SER A 379 0.75 -26.83 -13.30
CA SER A 379 1.22 -25.77 -12.41
C SER A 379 2.76 -25.71 -12.37
N ILE A 380 3.44 -26.84 -12.28
CA ILE A 380 4.92 -26.92 -12.27
C ILE A 380 5.49 -26.45 -13.62
N ILE A 381 4.89 -26.85 -14.74
CA ILE A 381 5.28 -26.40 -16.08
C ILE A 381 5.13 -24.87 -16.20
N ALA A 382 4.04 -24.30 -15.69
CA ALA A 382 3.83 -22.85 -15.70
C ALA A 382 4.89 -22.09 -14.87
N LEU A 383 5.33 -22.65 -13.74
CA LEU A 383 6.44 -22.12 -12.96
C LEU A 383 7.76 -22.19 -13.73
N GLY A 384 8.05 -23.31 -14.36
CA GLY A 384 9.24 -23.49 -15.21
C GLY A 384 9.28 -22.48 -16.35
N LYS A 385 8.16 -22.26 -17.05
CA LYS A 385 8.04 -21.23 -18.11
C LYS A 385 8.37 -19.82 -17.63
N ASN A 386 8.04 -19.49 -16.40
CA ASN A 386 8.38 -18.17 -15.84
C ASN A 386 9.88 -18.03 -15.54
N MET A 387 10.56 -19.14 -15.19
CA MET A 387 12.02 -19.17 -14.99
C MET A 387 12.80 -19.00 -16.31
N THR A 388 12.21 -19.38 -17.44
CA THR A 388 12.83 -19.31 -18.78
C THR A 388 12.50 -18.04 -19.55
N LYS A 389 11.54 -17.22 -19.09
CA LYS A 389 11.15 -15.98 -19.79
C LYS A 389 12.33 -15.01 -19.88
N GLU A 390 12.81 -14.80 -21.09
CA GLU A 390 13.70 -13.70 -21.45
C GLU A 390 12.85 -12.49 -21.82
N LYS A 391 13.01 -11.36 -21.12
CA LYS A 391 12.46 -10.09 -21.57
C LYS A 391 13.52 -9.39 -22.41
N ASN A 392 13.28 -9.30 -23.72
CA ASN A 392 14.11 -8.59 -24.69
C ASN A 392 13.99 -7.07 -24.53
N MET A 393 14.25 -6.52 -23.35
CA MET A 393 14.42 -5.09 -23.19
C MET A 393 15.91 -4.77 -23.21
N GLU A 394 16.30 -3.75 -23.95
CA GLU A 394 17.66 -3.23 -23.93
C GLU A 394 18.04 -2.84 -22.50
N LYS A 395 19.22 -3.32 -22.05
CA LYS A 395 19.68 -3.14 -20.66
C LYS A 395 19.68 -1.68 -20.23
N ILE A 396 20.21 -0.81 -21.07
CA ILE A 396 20.38 0.62 -20.81
C ILE A 396 19.02 1.29 -20.62
N ASN A 397 18.07 1.06 -21.51
CA ASN A 397 16.72 1.63 -21.43
C ASN A 397 15.94 1.19 -20.17
N CYS A 398 16.17 -0.03 -19.67
CA CYS A 398 15.55 -0.50 -18.44
C CYS A 398 16.06 0.23 -17.20
N ILE A 399 17.37 0.46 -17.14
CA ILE A 399 18.02 1.09 -15.99
C ILE A 399 17.67 2.56 -15.94
N ASP A 400 17.78 3.27 -17.07
CA ASP A 400 17.48 4.71 -17.12
C ASP A 400 16.02 5.00 -16.73
N LYS A 401 15.08 4.20 -17.26
CA LYS A 401 13.68 4.30 -16.85
C LYS A 401 13.46 3.90 -15.40
N LEU A 402 14.15 2.87 -14.90
CA LEU A 402 14.07 2.51 -13.48
C LEU A 402 14.57 3.65 -12.60
N VAL A 403 15.72 4.23 -12.94
CA VAL A 403 16.32 5.38 -12.22
C VAL A 403 15.44 6.61 -12.30
N SER A 404 14.79 6.89 -13.44
CA SER A 404 13.85 8.03 -13.55
C SER A 404 12.64 7.91 -12.62
N TYR A 405 12.15 6.69 -12.33
CA TYR A 405 11.07 6.47 -11.37
C TYR A 405 11.56 6.36 -9.92
N ILE A 406 12.82 5.89 -9.71
CA ILE A 406 13.39 5.68 -8.38
C ILE A 406 14.67 6.50 -8.30
N ARG A 407 14.55 7.82 -8.22
CA ARG A 407 15.70 8.73 -8.20
C ARG A 407 16.60 8.57 -6.97
N TYR A 408 16.14 7.87 -5.94
CA TYR A 408 16.91 7.61 -4.72
C TYR A 408 17.76 6.33 -4.84
N LEU A 409 18.80 6.40 -5.68
CA LEU A 409 19.87 5.39 -5.73
C LEU A 409 21.19 6.02 -5.24
N PRO A 410 22.02 5.28 -4.50
CA PRO A 410 23.33 5.79 -4.07
C PRO A 410 24.18 6.26 -5.27
N LYS A 411 24.83 7.40 -5.13
CA LYS A 411 25.66 8.03 -6.20
C LYS A 411 26.66 7.07 -6.85
N ARG A 412 27.26 6.17 -6.06
CA ARG A 412 28.24 5.17 -6.53
C ARG A 412 27.72 4.16 -7.55
N PHE A 413 26.38 4.05 -7.72
CA PHE A 413 25.80 3.11 -8.67
C PHE A 413 25.54 3.70 -10.06
N LYS A 414 25.83 5.00 -10.27
CA LYS A 414 25.65 5.62 -11.58
C LYS A 414 26.60 5.09 -12.64
N ASP A 415 27.85 4.87 -12.25
CA ASP A 415 28.92 4.49 -13.18
C ASP A 415 29.03 2.96 -13.36
N GLU A 416 28.38 2.18 -12.48
CA GLU A 416 28.49 0.74 -12.43
C GLU A 416 27.13 0.03 -12.52
N TYR A 417 26.37 0.28 -13.57
CA TYR A 417 25.04 -0.34 -13.81
C TYR A 417 25.09 -1.88 -13.86
N ASN A 418 26.23 -2.47 -14.17
CA ASN A 418 26.44 -3.91 -14.22
C ASN A 418 27.02 -4.47 -12.91
N SER A 419 27.16 -3.66 -11.87
CA SER A 419 27.77 -4.13 -10.63
C SER A 419 26.88 -5.15 -9.90
N ILE A 420 27.55 -6.14 -9.31
CA ILE A 420 26.88 -7.12 -8.44
C ILE A 420 26.25 -6.42 -7.23
N GLU A 421 26.84 -5.32 -6.78
CA GLU A 421 26.36 -4.55 -5.64
C GLU A 421 25.03 -3.86 -5.95
N MET A 422 24.89 -3.23 -7.12
CA MET A 422 23.63 -2.63 -7.55
C MET A 422 22.52 -3.67 -7.67
N LYS A 423 22.82 -4.81 -8.31
CA LYS A 423 21.90 -5.94 -8.37
C LYS A 423 21.46 -6.38 -6.99
N LYS A 424 22.40 -6.57 -6.05
CA LYS A 424 22.10 -6.96 -4.67
C LYS A 424 21.24 -5.93 -3.96
N SER A 425 21.51 -4.64 -4.15
CA SER A 425 20.73 -3.55 -3.57
C SER A 425 19.28 -3.54 -4.05
N ILE A 426 19.05 -3.73 -5.36
CA ILE A 426 17.70 -3.80 -5.94
C ILE A 426 17.00 -5.10 -5.52
N THR A 427 17.69 -6.25 -5.58
CA THR A 427 17.07 -7.53 -5.20
C THR A 427 16.71 -7.62 -3.73
N ASN A 428 17.39 -6.92 -2.84
CA ASN A 428 17.06 -6.84 -1.42
C ASN A 428 15.76 -6.07 -1.13
N VAL A 429 15.35 -5.20 -2.03
CA VAL A 429 14.13 -4.40 -1.87
C VAL A 429 13.01 -4.81 -2.84
N PHE A 430 13.34 -5.59 -3.88
CA PHE A 430 12.42 -6.10 -4.89
C PHE A 430 12.35 -7.63 -4.79
N GLU A 431 11.40 -8.11 -3.99
CA GLU A 431 11.30 -9.49 -3.52
C GLU A 431 10.26 -10.32 -4.30
N TYR A 432 10.39 -11.65 -4.30
CA TYR A 432 9.39 -12.55 -4.84
C TYR A 432 8.08 -12.47 -4.04
N GLN A 433 6.94 -12.51 -4.72
CA GLN A 433 5.63 -12.47 -4.08
C GLN A 433 5.43 -13.62 -3.10
N ILE A 434 5.88 -14.83 -3.46
CA ILE A 434 5.82 -15.99 -2.56
C ILE A 434 6.61 -15.76 -1.26
N TYR A 435 7.77 -15.12 -1.35
CA TYR A 435 8.59 -14.81 -0.19
C TYR A 435 7.90 -13.78 0.73
N THR A 436 7.30 -12.74 0.13
CA THR A 436 6.49 -11.77 0.89
C THR A 436 5.31 -12.46 1.57
N PHE A 437 4.63 -13.37 0.87
CA PHE A 437 3.54 -14.17 1.44
C PHE A 437 3.99 -15.01 2.63
N LEU A 438 5.09 -15.76 2.48
CA LEU A 438 5.64 -16.57 3.58
C LEU A 438 6.07 -15.70 4.77
N LYS A 439 6.67 -14.53 4.51
CA LYS A 439 6.99 -13.55 5.57
C LYS A 439 5.75 -13.10 6.33
N GLU A 440 4.65 -12.77 5.64
CA GLU A 440 3.40 -12.38 6.29
C GLU A 440 2.85 -13.50 7.16
N TYR A 441 2.84 -14.74 6.65
CA TYR A 441 2.35 -15.90 7.38
C TYR A 441 3.18 -16.20 8.62
N PHE A 442 4.51 -16.32 8.46
CA PHE A 442 5.40 -16.62 9.59
C PHE A 442 5.60 -15.41 10.53
N SER A 443 5.26 -14.21 10.10
CA SER A 443 5.37 -13.02 10.95
C SER A 443 4.53 -13.12 12.21
N VAL A 444 3.39 -13.82 12.18
CA VAL A 444 2.54 -14.02 13.37
C VAL A 444 3.30 -14.62 14.52
N LEU A 445 4.20 -15.59 14.24
CA LEU A 445 5.04 -16.22 15.24
C LEU A 445 6.08 -15.26 15.85
N ILE A 446 6.54 -14.29 15.04
CA ILE A 446 7.66 -13.41 15.37
C ILE A 446 7.18 -12.09 15.98
N ILE A 447 5.96 -11.64 15.67
CA ILE A 447 5.42 -10.34 16.11
C ILE A 447 5.50 -10.13 17.62
N PRO A 448 5.07 -11.07 18.50
CA PRO A 448 5.13 -10.84 19.94
C PRO A 448 6.54 -10.50 20.41
N TYR A 449 7.52 -11.27 19.96
CA TYR A 449 8.92 -11.06 20.29
C TYR A 449 9.48 -9.76 19.71
N SER A 450 9.10 -9.44 18.48
CA SER A 450 9.53 -8.21 17.80
C SER A 450 8.99 -6.96 18.49
N LEU A 451 7.74 -6.96 18.95
CA LEU A 451 7.16 -5.84 19.68
C LEU A 451 7.80 -5.68 21.06
N MET A 452 8.05 -6.79 21.75
CA MET A 452 8.78 -6.77 23.00
C MET A 452 10.20 -6.22 22.83
N TYR A 453 10.92 -6.67 21.80
CA TYR A 453 12.25 -6.17 21.49
C TYR A 453 12.23 -4.70 21.07
N LEU A 454 11.23 -4.28 20.28
CA LEU A 454 11.05 -2.89 19.86
C LEU A 454 10.82 -1.94 21.04
N SER A 455 10.20 -2.42 22.13
CA SER A 455 9.98 -1.61 23.33
C SER A 455 11.27 -1.03 23.91
N ASN A 456 12.42 -1.73 23.73
CA ASN A 456 13.73 -1.25 24.17
C ASN A 456 14.28 -0.10 23.33
N TYR A 457 13.74 0.10 22.11
CA TYR A 457 14.18 1.16 21.19
C TYR A 457 13.26 2.38 21.19
N VAL A 458 12.19 2.39 21.99
CA VAL A 458 11.20 3.48 22.01
C VAL A 458 11.83 4.82 22.36
N ASP A 459 12.77 4.85 23.32
CA ASP A 459 13.49 6.08 23.68
C ASP A 459 14.19 6.69 22.45
N ASN A 460 14.97 5.88 21.75
CA ASN A 460 15.68 6.30 20.55
C ASN A 460 14.74 6.73 19.43
N ILE A 461 13.57 6.06 19.30
CA ILE A 461 12.55 6.42 18.31
C ILE A 461 11.98 7.80 18.61
N ILE A 462 11.63 8.05 19.86
CA ILE A 462 11.09 9.35 20.28
C ILE A 462 12.14 10.44 20.13
N ASP A 463 13.40 10.19 20.49
CA ASP A 463 14.49 11.14 20.28
C ASP A 463 14.67 11.47 18.81
N THR A 464 14.69 10.46 17.94
CA THR A 464 14.77 10.67 16.49
C THR A 464 13.56 11.47 15.97
N ILE A 465 12.35 11.27 16.51
CA ILE A 465 11.19 12.06 16.13
C ILE A 465 11.37 13.51 16.53
N LEU A 466 11.77 13.77 17.78
CA LEU A 466 11.95 15.13 18.30
C LEU A 466 13.08 15.89 17.59
N GLU A 467 14.15 15.22 17.18
CA GLU A 467 15.26 15.79 16.41
C GLU A 467 14.86 16.15 14.98
N ASN A 468 13.90 15.43 14.37
CA ASN A 468 13.48 15.63 12.99
C ASN A 468 12.16 16.41 12.84
N VAL A 469 11.64 16.99 13.91
CA VAL A 469 10.40 17.78 13.90
C VAL A 469 10.72 19.23 14.24
N GLU A 470 10.18 20.17 13.45
CA GLU A 470 10.23 21.60 13.68
C GLU A 470 8.82 22.18 13.81
N TYR A 471 8.70 23.32 14.51
CA TYR A 471 7.43 24.04 14.62
C TYR A 471 7.32 25.07 13.48
N ASP A 472 6.28 24.92 12.67
CA ASP A 472 5.90 25.88 11.63
C ASP A 472 4.59 26.56 12.03
N ASN A 473 4.54 27.90 11.89
CA ASN A 473 3.38 28.69 12.31
C ASN A 473 2.06 28.31 11.60
N ASN A 474 2.15 27.81 10.36
CA ASN A 474 0.97 27.46 9.55
C ASN A 474 0.51 26.01 9.75
N PHE A 475 1.45 25.12 10.09
CA PHE A 475 1.21 23.68 10.15
C PHE A 475 1.34 23.09 11.55
N GLY A 476 1.90 23.84 12.52
CA GLY A 476 2.33 23.29 13.80
C GLY A 476 3.59 22.41 13.63
N TYR A 477 3.72 21.36 14.41
CA TYR A 477 4.88 20.46 14.34
C TYR A 477 4.88 19.63 13.05
N VAL A 478 5.92 19.78 12.23
CA VAL A 478 6.11 19.11 10.94
C VAL A 478 7.51 18.50 10.85
N ASP A 479 7.66 17.49 10.01
CA ASP A 479 8.97 16.90 9.72
C ASP A 479 9.86 17.91 8.95
N ILE A 480 11.07 18.13 9.42
CA ILE A 480 12.05 19.05 8.83
C ILE A 480 12.31 18.73 7.35
N HIS A 481 12.33 17.46 6.99
CA HIS A 481 12.58 17.03 5.62
C HIS A 481 11.38 17.24 4.69
N SER A 482 10.18 17.36 5.23
CA SER A 482 8.95 17.64 4.46
C SER A 482 8.71 19.14 4.26
N ASN A 483 9.35 20.00 5.06
CA ASN A 483 9.23 21.44 4.93
C ASN A 483 10.12 21.98 3.78
N PHE A 484 9.52 22.19 2.61
CA PHE A 484 10.22 22.68 1.44
C PHE A 484 10.50 24.20 1.46
N ARG A 485 9.93 24.93 2.44
CA ARG A 485 10.23 26.36 2.64
C ARG A 485 11.61 26.57 3.26
N SER A 486 12.12 25.59 4.00
CA SER A 486 13.43 25.62 4.67
C SER A 486 14.49 24.78 3.93
N LEU A 487 14.63 25.00 2.61
CA LEU A 487 15.69 24.36 1.83
C LEU A 487 17.02 25.11 2.01
N ASN A 488 18.03 24.41 2.52
CA ASN A 488 19.38 24.91 2.74
C ASN A 488 20.40 24.03 2.03
N ASP A 489 21.63 24.50 1.83
CA ASP A 489 22.73 23.71 1.24
C ASP A 489 23.05 22.42 2.01
N LYS A 490 22.65 22.35 3.29
CA LYS A 490 22.77 21.16 4.16
C LYS A 490 21.58 20.21 4.07
N SER A 491 20.58 20.52 3.23
CA SER A 491 19.42 19.63 3.06
C SER A 491 19.85 18.30 2.48
N GLY A 492 19.38 17.20 3.08
CA GLY A 492 19.72 15.85 2.62
C GLY A 492 19.19 15.54 1.21
N ASP A 493 19.90 14.71 0.46
CA ASP A 493 19.58 14.34 -0.93
C ASP A 493 18.10 13.96 -1.11
N LYS A 494 17.49 13.23 -0.17
CA LYS A 494 16.08 12.82 -0.24
C LYS A 494 15.11 14.02 -0.19
N LYS A 495 15.40 15.06 0.61
CA LYS A 495 14.59 16.29 0.68
C LYS A 495 14.62 17.03 -0.65
N ILE A 496 15.83 17.19 -1.22
CA ILE A 496 16.04 17.89 -2.51
C ILE A 496 15.31 17.15 -3.64
N ILE A 497 15.46 15.83 -3.70
CA ILE A 497 14.75 15.00 -4.70
C ILE A 497 13.24 15.12 -4.53
N SER A 498 12.73 15.05 -3.29
CA SER A 498 11.29 15.18 -3.01
C SER A 498 10.74 16.53 -3.45
N PHE A 499 11.50 17.61 -3.22
CA PHE A 499 11.15 18.96 -3.69
C PHE A 499 11.11 19.06 -5.22
N SER A 500 12.13 18.52 -5.89
CA SER A 500 12.21 18.52 -7.36
C SER A 500 11.03 17.73 -7.97
N GLU A 501 10.70 16.56 -7.42
CA GLU A 501 9.56 15.76 -7.86
C GLU A 501 8.23 16.47 -7.63
N PHE A 502 8.06 17.11 -6.47
CA PHE A 502 6.85 17.85 -6.14
C PHE A 502 6.66 19.01 -7.13
N ARG A 503 7.69 19.78 -7.42
CA ARG A 503 7.64 20.90 -8.35
C ARG A 503 7.39 20.44 -9.80
N GLN A 504 7.98 19.33 -10.22
CA GLN A 504 7.72 18.76 -11.55
C GLN A 504 6.27 18.34 -11.71
N ARG A 505 5.66 17.79 -10.65
CA ARG A 505 4.27 17.34 -10.66
C ARG A 505 3.27 18.49 -10.58
N TYR A 506 3.63 19.55 -9.89
CA TYR A 506 2.81 20.74 -9.68
C TYR A 506 3.56 22.00 -10.13
N PRO A 507 3.72 22.22 -11.44
CA PRO A 507 4.55 23.30 -11.99
C PRO A 507 4.02 24.70 -11.63
N ASN A 508 2.72 24.85 -11.44
CA ASN A 508 2.09 26.14 -11.06
C ASN A 508 2.46 26.54 -9.62
N TRP A 509 2.83 25.58 -8.76
CA TRP A 509 3.26 25.87 -7.40
C TRP A 509 4.68 26.43 -7.39
N GLY A 510 4.84 27.56 -6.73
CA GLY A 510 6.15 28.18 -6.53
C GLY A 510 6.71 28.91 -7.75
N ALA A 511 5.88 29.19 -8.75
CA ALA A 511 6.27 30.06 -9.88
C ALA A 511 6.76 31.44 -9.41
N ASN A 512 6.20 31.93 -8.29
CA ASN A 512 6.55 33.22 -7.66
C ASN A 512 7.47 33.08 -6.44
N ILE A 513 7.85 31.87 -6.05
CA ILE A 513 8.87 31.68 -5.01
C ILE A 513 10.21 31.97 -5.69
N GLU A 514 10.72 33.18 -5.52
CA GLU A 514 12.12 33.47 -5.78
C GLU A 514 12.93 32.42 -5.01
N LEU A 515 13.63 31.58 -5.74
CA LEU A 515 14.58 30.63 -5.18
C LEU A 515 15.64 31.46 -4.51
N TYR A 516 15.44 31.81 -3.25
CA TYR A 516 16.50 32.39 -2.43
C TYR A 516 17.65 31.41 -2.52
N GLN A 517 18.66 31.85 -3.31
CA GLN A 517 20.02 31.36 -3.40
C GLN A 517 20.27 30.02 -2.67
N ILE A 518 19.75 28.94 -3.22
CA ILE A 518 20.34 27.64 -2.98
C ILE A 518 21.61 27.67 -3.83
N GLY A 519 22.78 27.66 -3.23
CA GLY A 519 24.10 27.81 -3.88
C GLY A 519 24.24 27.06 -5.22
N ASP A 520 25.37 26.59 -5.63
CA ASP A 520 25.58 25.90 -6.93
C ASP A 520 24.60 24.74 -7.24
N ASN A 521 23.96 24.17 -6.22
CA ASN A 521 22.90 23.16 -6.36
C ASN A 521 21.57 23.68 -6.96
N SER A 522 21.26 25.00 -6.82
CA SER A 522 20.03 25.56 -7.43
C SER A 522 20.14 25.67 -8.95
N LYS A 523 21.34 25.90 -9.49
CA LYS A 523 21.60 25.84 -10.93
C LYS A 523 21.39 24.43 -11.48
N ILE A 524 21.70 23.44 -10.67
CA ILE A 524 21.54 22.01 -11.04
C ILE A 524 20.06 21.62 -11.07
N ILE A 525 19.26 22.05 -10.10
CA ILE A 525 17.81 21.81 -10.07
C ILE A 525 17.12 22.51 -11.24
N HIS A 526 17.47 23.75 -11.52
CA HIS A 526 16.95 24.51 -12.68
C HIS A 526 17.32 23.88 -14.03
N ARG A 527 18.55 23.37 -14.17
CA ARG A 527 18.97 22.69 -15.40
C ARG A 527 18.22 21.36 -15.61
N SER A 528 17.98 20.58 -14.56
CA SER A 528 17.23 19.32 -14.68
C SER A 528 15.77 19.57 -15.07
N ILE A 529 15.11 20.59 -14.53
CA ILE A 529 13.74 20.95 -14.87
C ILE A 529 13.63 21.48 -16.31
N LYS A 530 14.53 22.37 -16.74
CA LYS A 530 14.54 22.86 -18.14
C LYS A 530 14.88 21.78 -19.18
N LYS A 531 15.69 20.78 -18.80
CA LYS A 531 16.05 19.69 -19.72
C LYS A 531 14.91 18.69 -19.91
N GLU A 532 14.02 18.52 -18.92
CA GLU A 532 12.84 17.65 -19.05
C GLU A 532 11.68 18.33 -19.81
N GLU A 533 11.54 19.65 -19.77
CA GLU A 533 10.60 20.38 -20.64
C GLU A 533 10.95 20.30 -22.13
N ASN A 534 12.23 20.08 -22.47
CA ASN A 534 12.72 19.94 -23.86
C ASN A 534 12.90 18.49 -24.34
N VAL A 535 12.58 17.47 -23.54
CA VAL A 535 12.69 16.05 -23.93
C VAL A 535 11.41 15.50 -24.61
N ASN A 536 10.67 16.35 -25.30
CA ASN A 536 10.06 15.90 -26.54
C ASN A 536 11.12 16.09 -27.63
N ILE A 537 11.74 14.99 -28.09
CA ILE A 537 12.67 14.91 -29.21
C ILE A 537 14.14 15.28 -28.88
N GLN A 538 14.93 14.24 -28.91
CA GLN A 538 16.39 14.10 -29.01
C GLN A 538 17.19 13.86 -27.73
N THR A 539 17.54 12.58 -27.61
CA THR A 539 18.58 12.00 -26.75
C THR A 539 19.96 12.50 -27.15
N THR A 540 20.53 13.41 -26.38
CA THR A 540 21.97 13.58 -26.31
C THR A 540 22.36 13.86 -24.87
N TYR A 541 23.08 12.91 -24.29
CA TYR A 541 23.65 12.97 -22.94
C TYR A 541 24.83 13.93 -22.90
N ASP A 542 24.72 14.99 -22.12
CA ASP A 542 25.88 15.71 -21.64
C ASP A 542 26.26 15.17 -20.25
N SER A 543 27.50 14.72 -20.15
CA SER A 543 28.09 13.94 -19.06
C SER A 543 28.38 14.70 -17.75
N ASN A 544 27.79 15.88 -17.52
CA ASN A 544 28.18 16.75 -16.42
C ASN A 544 27.05 17.13 -15.44
N ILE A 545 26.01 16.30 -15.30
CA ILE A 545 24.98 16.55 -14.28
C ILE A 545 25.04 15.48 -13.20
N SER A 546 25.71 15.78 -12.11
CA SER A 546 25.76 14.96 -10.90
C SER A 546 24.61 15.33 -9.97
N ILE A 547 23.39 14.77 -10.20
CA ILE A 547 22.32 14.78 -9.21
C ILE A 547 21.90 13.36 -9.01
N ILE A 548 22.22 12.85 -7.87
CA ILE A 548 21.52 11.75 -7.22
C ILE A 548 21.60 11.90 -5.73
#